data_88e14a12e2269e28f2e0eeab90fdfcc4
#
_entry.id   88e14a12e2269e28f2e0eeab90fdfcc4
#
_cell.length_a   1.000
_cell.length_b   1.000
_cell.length_c   1.000
_cell.angle_alpha   90.00
_cell.angle_beta   90.00
_cell.angle_gamma   90.00
#
_symmetry.space_group_name_H-M   'P 1'
#
loop_
_entity.id
_entity.type
_entity.pdbx_description
1 polymer ?
#
loop_
_entity_poly.entity_id
_entity_poly.type
_entity_poly.pdbx_seq_one_letter_code
_entity_poly.pdbx_strand_id
1 'polypeptide(L)'
;GGQRQRIGIARALVMEPQLLLCDEPISALDVSIRAQIINLLNELKVKRNLSIMFIAHDLSVVKYFCDTIAVMYFGDMVELASSDELFKHPLHPYTKSLLSAIPRPDPLLERHRNRIKYDPKTMHDYSKEKPTFQEIVPGHWVLANSEEIAKYKEEMKRDDIVNAEKEAYDAKVEEQMKAQLKQGKTLEEAAANVAEVEIDSTEKEAVSQSIKPSKEASFKRLFK
;
A
#
# COMPACT_ATOMS: atom_id res chain seq x y z
N GLY A 1 25.51 0.50 12.74
CA GLY A 1 24.24 1.29 12.59
C GLY A 1 23.20 0.91 13.62
N GLY A 2 22.70 -0.32 13.64
CA GLY A 2 21.56 -0.73 14.46
C GLY A 2 21.71 -0.62 15.97
N GLN A 3 22.91 -0.83 16.53
CA GLN A 3 23.15 -0.65 17.96
C GLN A 3 23.01 0.82 18.37
N ARG A 4 23.53 1.76 17.56
CA ARG A 4 23.38 3.21 17.82
C ARG A 4 21.90 3.60 17.78
N GLN A 5 21.14 3.05 16.84
CA GLN A 5 19.71 3.31 16.74
C GLN A 5 18.93 2.83 17.96
N ARG A 6 19.25 1.64 18.48
CA ARG A 6 18.66 1.12 19.74
C ARG A 6 18.98 2.00 20.94
N ILE A 7 20.19 2.56 21.02
CA ILE A 7 20.57 3.52 22.07
C ILE A 7 19.73 4.82 21.92
N GLY A 8 19.55 5.32 20.71
CA GLY A 8 18.68 6.48 20.44
C GLY A 8 17.24 6.25 20.89
N ILE A 9 16.67 5.10 20.55
CA ILE A 9 15.31 4.71 21.00
C ILE A 9 15.27 4.61 22.54
N ALA A 10 16.25 3.95 23.16
CA ALA A 10 16.30 3.81 24.61
C ALA A 10 16.37 5.19 25.31
N ARG A 11 17.17 6.14 24.80
CA ARG A 11 17.24 7.51 25.33
C ARG A 11 15.89 8.22 25.29
N ALA A 12 15.15 8.09 24.18
CA ALA A 12 13.83 8.70 24.05
C ALA A 12 12.82 8.07 25.05
N LEU A 13 12.91 6.76 25.29
CA LEU A 13 12.00 6.05 26.16
C LEU A 13 12.25 6.24 27.66
N VAL A 14 13.43 6.73 28.07
CA VAL A 14 13.73 7.04 29.49
C VAL A 14 12.75 8.09 30.06
N MET A 15 12.24 8.98 29.22
CA MET A 15 11.28 10.01 29.62
C MET A 15 9.83 9.50 29.71
N GLU A 16 9.59 8.20 29.48
CA GLU A 16 8.26 7.58 29.46
C GLU A 16 7.23 8.37 28.62
N PRO A 17 7.55 8.68 27.35
CA PRO A 17 6.70 9.51 26.52
C PRO A 17 5.40 8.78 26.13
N GLN A 18 4.33 9.54 25.90
CA GLN A 18 3.10 9.05 25.28
C GLN A 18 3.18 9.04 23.75
N LEU A 19 4.01 9.93 23.18
CA LEU A 19 4.27 10.07 21.75
C LEU A 19 5.77 10.00 21.47
N LEU A 20 6.16 9.09 20.57
CA LEU A 20 7.54 9.00 20.06
C LEU A 20 7.59 9.52 18.62
N LEU A 21 8.47 10.49 18.38
CA LEU A 21 8.71 11.05 17.05
C LEU A 21 9.95 10.38 16.45
N CYS A 22 9.76 9.64 15.35
CA CYS A 22 10.81 8.92 14.64
C CYS A 22 11.01 9.54 13.28
N ASP A 23 12.07 10.36 13.15
CA ASP A 23 12.45 10.99 11.89
C ASP A 23 13.49 10.12 11.19
N GLU A 24 13.10 9.52 10.07
CA GLU A 24 13.89 8.59 9.26
C GLU A 24 14.68 7.53 10.07
N PRO A 25 14.08 6.82 11.02
CA PRO A 25 14.82 6.01 12.00
C PRO A 25 15.54 4.80 11.39
N ILE A 26 15.28 4.50 10.11
CA ILE A 26 15.79 3.30 9.43
C ILE A 26 16.54 3.60 8.12
N SER A 27 16.66 4.88 7.71
CA SER A 27 17.21 5.28 6.40
C SER A 27 18.64 4.81 6.17
N ALA A 28 19.48 4.84 7.20
CA ALA A 28 20.90 4.47 7.15
C ALA A 28 21.19 3.02 7.55
N LEU A 29 20.18 2.14 7.62
CA LEU A 29 20.31 0.76 8.07
C LEU A 29 20.17 -0.23 6.91
N ASP A 30 20.88 -1.34 7.00
CA ASP A 30 20.69 -2.48 6.09
C ASP A 30 19.34 -3.17 6.34
N VAL A 31 18.88 -3.97 5.35
CA VAL A 31 17.53 -4.56 5.34
C VAL A 31 17.25 -5.41 6.59
N SER A 32 18.22 -6.19 7.04
CA SER A 32 18.04 -7.09 8.17
C SER A 32 17.91 -6.34 9.50
N ILE A 33 18.71 -5.29 9.67
CA ILE A 33 18.65 -4.42 10.85
C ILE A 33 17.39 -3.54 10.84
N ARG A 34 16.96 -3.08 9.65
CA ARG A 34 15.69 -2.37 9.47
C ARG A 34 14.51 -3.15 10.04
N ALA A 35 14.38 -4.42 9.65
CA ALA A 35 13.32 -5.31 10.15
C ALA A 35 13.36 -5.44 11.68
N GLN A 36 14.55 -5.59 12.28
CA GLN A 36 14.69 -5.67 13.72
C GLN A 36 14.26 -4.39 14.46
N ILE A 37 14.57 -3.21 13.91
CA ILE A 37 14.16 -1.94 14.52
C ILE A 37 12.64 -1.75 14.40
N ILE A 38 12.04 -2.08 13.25
CA ILE A 38 10.58 -2.00 13.06
C ILE A 38 9.86 -2.93 14.04
N ASN A 39 10.33 -4.17 14.19
CA ASN A 39 9.75 -5.11 15.15
C ASN A 39 9.88 -4.60 16.60
N LEU A 40 11.03 -4.04 16.97
CA LEU A 40 11.22 -3.42 18.27
C LEU A 40 10.23 -2.27 18.51
N LEU A 41 10.05 -1.38 17.55
CA LEU A 41 9.10 -0.27 17.65
C LEU A 41 7.65 -0.77 17.77
N ASN A 42 7.27 -1.81 17.01
CA ASN A 42 5.96 -2.45 17.13
C ASN A 42 5.73 -3.06 18.52
N GLU A 43 6.71 -3.75 19.06
CA GLU A 43 6.63 -4.28 20.42
C GLU A 43 6.46 -3.16 21.46
N LEU A 44 7.20 -2.07 21.31
CA LEU A 44 7.12 -0.92 22.21
C LEU A 44 5.78 -0.21 22.10
N LYS A 45 5.24 -0.05 20.87
CA LYS A 45 3.91 0.50 20.60
C LYS A 45 2.85 -0.25 21.42
N VAL A 46 2.87 -1.57 21.40
CA VAL A 46 1.90 -2.40 22.14
C VAL A 46 2.18 -2.44 23.63
N LYS A 47 3.43 -2.76 24.05
CA LYS A 47 3.78 -2.97 25.48
C LYS A 47 3.68 -1.70 26.31
N ARG A 48 3.95 -0.54 25.71
CA ARG A 48 3.96 0.77 26.40
C ARG A 48 2.74 1.65 26.08
N ASN A 49 1.79 1.14 25.27
CA ASN A 49 0.67 1.93 24.77
C ASN A 49 1.15 3.28 24.17
N LEU A 50 2.18 3.20 23.34
CA LEU A 50 2.92 4.34 22.81
C LEU A 50 2.37 4.73 21.45
N SER A 51 2.05 6.01 21.25
CA SER A 51 1.80 6.57 19.92
C SER A 51 3.13 6.85 19.22
N ILE A 52 3.24 6.50 17.93
CA ILE A 52 4.47 6.72 17.16
C ILE A 52 4.14 7.53 15.91
N MET A 53 4.77 8.72 15.78
CA MET A 53 4.81 9.45 14.53
C MET A 53 6.07 9.05 13.77
N PHE A 54 5.89 8.39 12.63
CA PHE A 54 6.97 7.79 11.86
C PHE A 54 7.15 8.52 10.52
N ILE A 55 8.27 9.23 10.34
CA ILE A 55 8.60 9.93 9.11
C ILE A 55 9.55 9.04 8.30
N ALA A 56 9.18 8.70 7.07
CA ALA A 56 9.98 7.88 6.18
C ALA A 56 9.68 8.18 4.71
N HIS A 57 10.65 7.86 3.85
CA HIS A 57 10.49 7.91 2.39
C HIS A 57 10.20 6.53 1.78
N ASP A 58 10.31 5.46 2.55
CA ASP A 58 10.07 4.08 2.09
C ASP A 58 8.64 3.65 2.42
N LEU A 59 7.75 3.77 1.43
CA LEU A 59 6.34 3.41 1.58
C LEU A 59 6.11 1.92 1.87
N SER A 60 7.04 1.04 1.50
CA SER A 60 6.92 -0.38 1.79
C SER A 60 6.93 -0.65 3.30
N VAL A 61 7.76 0.09 4.03
CA VAL A 61 7.82 0.02 5.49
C VAL A 61 6.60 0.68 6.12
N VAL A 62 6.23 1.86 5.62
CA VAL A 62 5.07 2.63 6.13
C VAL A 62 3.80 1.80 6.08
N LYS A 63 3.58 1.04 5.01
CA LYS A 63 2.43 0.14 4.85
C LYS A 63 2.26 -0.86 5.99
N TYR A 64 3.36 -1.42 6.49
CA TYR A 64 3.31 -2.48 7.51
C TYR A 64 3.39 -1.95 8.94
N PHE A 65 3.83 -0.70 9.10
CA PHE A 65 4.08 -0.13 10.42
C PHE A 65 3.00 0.86 10.87
N CYS A 66 2.48 1.68 9.93
CA CYS A 66 1.59 2.78 10.25
C CYS A 66 0.10 2.38 10.10
N ASP A 67 -0.73 2.83 11.04
CA ASP A 67 -2.18 2.66 10.98
C ASP A 67 -2.81 3.72 10.06
N THR A 68 -2.27 4.94 10.09
CA THR A 68 -2.69 6.09 9.28
C THR A 68 -1.47 6.69 8.60
N ILE A 69 -1.61 7.11 7.35
CA ILE A 69 -0.54 7.67 6.54
C ILE A 69 -0.94 9.06 6.06
N ALA A 70 -0.07 10.04 6.31
CA ALA A 70 -0.15 11.38 5.74
C ALA A 70 0.94 11.52 4.66
N VAL A 71 0.54 11.80 3.44
CA VAL A 71 1.46 12.10 2.33
C VAL A 71 1.67 13.60 2.23
N MET A 72 2.93 14.02 2.23
CA MET A 72 3.31 15.44 2.15
C MET A 72 4.10 15.72 0.87
N TYR A 73 3.84 16.89 0.27
CA TYR A 73 4.56 17.37 -0.89
C TYR A 73 4.88 18.86 -0.72
N PHE A 74 6.17 19.21 -0.73
CA PHE A 74 6.67 20.58 -0.54
C PHE A 74 6.08 21.34 0.66
N GLY A 75 5.81 20.65 1.77
CA GLY A 75 5.29 21.25 3.01
C GLY A 75 3.77 21.17 3.16
N ASP A 76 3.05 20.88 2.08
CA ASP A 76 1.60 20.69 2.11
C ASP A 76 1.23 19.23 2.31
N MET A 77 0.20 18.96 3.11
CA MET A 77 -0.41 17.65 3.20
C MET A 77 -1.31 17.46 1.96
N VAL A 78 -0.99 16.45 1.13
CA VAL A 78 -1.72 16.20 -0.12
C VAL A 78 -2.72 15.07 0.01
N GLU A 79 -2.49 14.10 0.89
CA GLU A 79 -3.41 12.99 1.13
C GLU A 79 -3.24 12.42 2.54
N LEU A 80 -4.33 12.00 3.19
CA LEU A 80 -4.36 11.36 4.50
C LEU A 80 -5.42 10.28 4.49
N ALA A 81 -5.03 9.05 4.82
CA ALA A 81 -5.97 7.95 4.97
C ALA A 81 -5.41 6.86 5.89
N SER A 82 -6.23 5.85 6.25
CA SER A 82 -5.70 4.63 6.84
C SER A 82 -4.72 3.96 5.87
N SER A 83 -3.78 3.18 6.40
CA SER A 83 -2.79 2.49 5.56
C SER A 83 -3.45 1.66 4.48
N ASP A 84 -4.44 0.83 4.84
CA ASP A 84 -5.13 -0.03 3.89
C ASP A 84 -5.88 0.77 2.82
N GLU A 85 -6.57 1.83 3.22
CA GLU A 85 -7.31 2.69 2.30
C GLU A 85 -6.40 3.42 1.32
N LEU A 86 -5.29 4.01 1.79
CA LEU A 86 -4.34 4.71 0.94
C LEU A 86 -3.72 3.81 -0.15
N PHE A 87 -3.43 2.55 0.21
CA PHE A 87 -2.87 1.58 -0.73
C PHE A 87 -3.93 0.97 -1.66
N LYS A 88 -5.19 0.93 -1.23
CA LYS A 88 -6.31 0.45 -2.05
C LYS A 88 -6.80 1.52 -3.01
N HIS A 89 -6.98 2.74 -2.52
CA HIS A 89 -7.52 3.88 -3.26
C HIS A 89 -6.62 5.12 -3.15
N PRO A 90 -5.40 5.12 -3.73
CA PRO A 90 -4.60 6.32 -3.78
C PRO A 90 -5.27 7.34 -4.72
N LEU A 91 -5.54 8.55 -4.24
CA LEU A 91 -6.29 9.56 -5.00
C LEU A 91 -5.38 10.62 -5.60
N HIS A 92 -4.53 11.24 -4.76
CA HIS A 92 -3.68 12.32 -5.24
C HIS A 92 -2.62 11.80 -6.23
N PRO A 93 -2.38 12.47 -7.36
CA PRO A 93 -1.40 12.02 -8.37
C PRO A 93 0.01 11.82 -7.82
N TYR A 94 0.41 12.61 -6.83
CA TYR A 94 1.70 12.42 -6.14
C TYR A 94 1.76 11.10 -5.37
N THR A 95 0.71 10.75 -4.65
CA THR A 95 0.61 9.45 -3.95
C THR A 95 0.69 8.29 -4.94
N LYS A 96 -0.04 8.39 -6.07
CA LYS A 96 0.04 7.40 -7.16
C LYS A 96 1.45 7.27 -7.73
N SER A 97 2.15 8.39 -7.90
CA SER A 97 3.55 8.42 -8.34
C SER A 97 4.45 7.69 -7.34
N LEU A 98 4.34 7.98 -6.05
CA LEU A 98 5.12 7.33 -5.00
C LEU A 98 4.86 5.80 -4.96
N LEU A 99 3.60 5.39 -5.00
CA LEU A 99 3.22 3.96 -4.99
C LEU A 99 3.70 3.25 -6.26
N SER A 100 3.66 3.92 -7.42
CA SER A 100 4.20 3.38 -8.68
C SER A 100 5.71 3.15 -8.63
N ALA A 101 6.43 3.79 -7.72
CA ALA A 101 7.87 3.67 -7.56
C ALA A 101 8.30 2.50 -6.66
N ILE A 102 7.38 1.86 -5.92
CA ILE A 102 7.67 0.71 -5.07
C ILE A 102 8.09 -0.48 -5.94
N PRO A 103 9.29 -1.08 -5.75
CA PRO A 103 9.73 -2.24 -6.51
C PRO A 103 8.82 -3.45 -6.29
N ARG A 104 8.49 -4.15 -7.36
CA ARG A 104 7.75 -5.42 -7.28
C ARG A 104 8.76 -6.57 -7.12
N PRO A 105 8.48 -7.55 -6.22
CA PRO A 105 9.37 -8.69 -6.03
C PRO A 105 9.55 -9.57 -7.27
N ASP A 106 8.55 -9.58 -8.17
CA ASP A 106 8.58 -10.36 -9.40
C ASP A 106 9.35 -9.61 -10.50
N PRO A 107 10.49 -10.15 -10.99
CA PRO A 107 11.29 -9.54 -12.05
C PRO A 107 10.55 -9.36 -13.38
N LEU A 108 9.58 -10.23 -13.70
CA LEU A 108 8.80 -10.14 -14.95
C LEU A 108 7.81 -8.97 -14.87
N LEU A 109 7.15 -8.81 -13.75
CA LEU A 109 6.23 -7.69 -13.50
C LEU A 109 7.00 -6.37 -13.38
N GLU A 110 8.23 -6.39 -12.85
CA GLU A 110 9.08 -5.20 -12.71
C GLU A 110 9.51 -4.65 -14.08
N ARG A 111 9.78 -5.51 -15.08
CA ARG A 111 10.14 -5.10 -16.45
C ARG A 111 9.04 -4.31 -17.16
N HIS A 112 7.79 -4.58 -16.84
CA HIS A 112 6.61 -3.93 -17.45
C HIS A 112 6.00 -2.84 -16.55
N ARG A 113 6.71 -2.44 -15.49
CA ARG A 113 6.22 -1.41 -14.58
C ARG A 113 6.25 -0.04 -15.22
N ASN A 114 5.09 0.60 -15.33
CA ASN A 114 4.98 2.00 -15.69
C ASN A 114 5.13 2.86 -14.45
N ARG A 115 6.23 3.61 -14.36
CA ARG A 115 6.41 4.62 -13.32
C ARG A 115 5.66 5.89 -13.69
N ILE A 116 4.75 6.30 -12.82
CA ILE A 116 4.02 7.55 -12.96
C ILE A 116 4.95 8.68 -12.49
N LYS A 117 5.26 9.62 -13.37
CA LYS A 117 6.01 10.83 -13.01
C LYS A 117 5.02 11.91 -12.63
N TYR A 118 5.10 12.39 -11.39
CA TYR A 118 4.27 13.50 -10.94
C TYR A 118 4.84 14.84 -11.45
N ASP A 119 3.99 15.63 -12.08
CA ASP A 119 4.25 17.02 -12.46
C ASP A 119 3.02 17.88 -12.11
N PRO A 120 3.12 18.72 -11.06
CA PRO A 120 1.99 19.50 -10.61
C PRO A 120 1.42 20.48 -11.65
N LYS A 121 2.25 20.92 -12.60
CA LYS A 121 1.83 21.87 -13.65
C LYS A 121 0.93 21.25 -14.72
N THR A 122 1.08 19.95 -14.94
CA THR A 122 0.33 19.22 -15.98
C THR A 122 -0.80 18.38 -15.41
N MET A 123 -0.73 18.01 -14.14
CA MET A 123 -1.68 17.12 -13.48
C MET A 123 -2.79 17.86 -12.73
N HIS A 124 -2.59 19.14 -12.46
CA HIS A 124 -3.55 19.98 -11.75
C HIS A 124 -3.87 21.25 -12.53
N ASP A 125 -5.10 21.69 -12.47
CA ASP A 125 -5.53 23.00 -12.95
C ASP A 125 -6.19 23.79 -11.80
N TYR A 126 -5.39 24.62 -11.16
CA TYR A 126 -5.83 25.49 -10.07
C TYR A 126 -6.04 26.97 -10.52
N SER A 127 -6.17 27.19 -11.83
CA SER A 127 -6.38 28.54 -12.38
C SER A 127 -7.74 29.13 -11.99
N LYS A 128 -8.75 28.29 -11.86
CA LYS A 128 -10.14 28.68 -11.54
C LYS A 128 -10.47 28.56 -10.06
N GLU A 129 -10.00 27.51 -9.44
CA GLU A 129 -10.31 27.16 -8.05
C GLU A 129 -9.06 26.62 -7.35
N LYS A 130 -8.70 27.18 -6.20
CA LYS A 130 -7.59 26.67 -5.38
C LYS A 130 -7.98 25.36 -4.71
N PRO A 131 -7.04 24.41 -4.60
CA PRO A 131 -7.31 23.17 -3.90
C PRO A 131 -7.53 23.43 -2.40
N THR A 132 -8.37 22.63 -1.79
CA THR A 132 -8.59 22.59 -0.35
C THR A 132 -8.42 21.17 0.15
N PHE A 133 -7.92 21.01 1.38
CA PHE A 133 -7.79 19.70 2.00
C PHE A 133 -9.14 19.29 2.57
N GLN A 134 -9.79 18.28 1.98
CA GLN A 134 -11.15 17.91 2.30
C GLN A 134 -11.35 16.41 2.33
N GLU A 135 -12.32 15.98 3.12
CA GLU A 135 -12.69 14.57 3.27
C GLU A 135 -13.58 14.13 2.09
N ILE A 136 -13.16 13.05 1.41
CA ILE A 136 -13.90 12.48 0.28
C ILE A 136 -14.84 11.36 0.74
N VAL A 137 -14.31 10.48 1.58
CA VAL A 137 -15.02 9.45 2.31
C VAL A 137 -14.54 9.44 3.75
N PRO A 138 -15.29 8.89 4.70
CA PRO A 138 -14.91 8.90 6.12
C PRO A 138 -13.47 8.43 6.34
N GLY A 139 -12.62 9.30 6.88
CA GLY A 139 -11.22 9.02 7.19
C GLY A 139 -10.25 9.13 6.00
N HIS A 140 -10.72 9.50 4.78
CA HIS A 140 -9.86 9.71 3.62
C HIS A 140 -9.93 11.16 3.15
N TRP A 141 -8.84 11.88 3.33
CA TRP A 141 -8.70 13.30 3.02
C TRP A 141 -7.71 13.51 1.89
N VAL A 142 -8.02 14.47 0.99
CA VAL A 142 -7.14 14.80 -0.13
C VAL A 142 -7.16 16.30 -0.41
N LEU A 143 -6.02 16.81 -0.87
CA LEU A 143 -5.89 18.18 -1.37
C LEU A 143 -6.34 18.22 -2.84
N ALA A 144 -7.50 18.83 -3.08
CA ALA A 144 -8.12 18.86 -4.41
C ALA A 144 -9.09 20.03 -4.58
N ASN A 145 -9.36 20.40 -5.82
CA ASN A 145 -10.48 21.29 -6.17
C ASN A 145 -11.76 20.48 -6.45
N SER A 146 -12.89 21.16 -6.65
CA SER A 146 -14.20 20.51 -6.85
C SER A 146 -14.23 19.56 -8.06
N GLU A 147 -13.52 19.89 -9.14
CA GLU A 147 -13.46 19.07 -10.35
C GLU A 147 -12.67 17.77 -10.10
N GLU A 148 -11.54 17.87 -9.42
CA GLU A 148 -10.70 16.71 -9.04
C GLU A 148 -11.44 15.77 -8.09
N ILE A 149 -12.21 16.30 -7.13
CA ILE A 149 -13.02 15.50 -6.21
C ILE A 149 -14.05 14.66 -6.97
N ALA A 150 -14.72 15.23 -7.95
CA ALA A 150 -15.68 14.49 -8.78
C ALA A 150 -14.98 13.30 -9.46
N LYS A 151 -13.79 13.53 -10.05
CA LYS A 151 -12.97 12.48 -10.68
C LYS A 151 -12.53 11.41 -9.66
N TYR A 152 -12.05 11.80 -8.48
CA TYR A 152 -11.60 10.86 -7.47
C TYR A 152 -12.73 9.97 -6.94
N LYS A 153 -13.94 10.52 -6.77
CA LYS A 153 -15.12 9.74 -6.40
C LYS A 153 -15.50 8.69 -7.46
N GLU A 154 -15.33 9.02 -8.74
CA GLU A 154 -15.55 8.05 -9.81
C GLU A 154 -14.45 6.99 -9.89
N GLU A 155 -13.20 7.39 -9.67
CA GLU A 155 -12.06 6.45 -9.59
C GLU A 155 -12.26 5.46 -8.47
N MET A 156 -12.59 5.91 -7.27
CA MET A 156 -12.85 5.01 -6.12
C MET A 156 -13.92 3.97 -6.42
N LYS A 157 -15.03 4.38 -7.05
CA LYS A 157 -16.09 3.43 -7.43
C LYS A 157 -15.60 2.38 -8.43
N ARG A 158 -14.76 2.78 -9.40
CA ARG A 158 -14.17 1.85 -10.37
C ARG A 158 -13.18 0.90 -9.68
N ASP A 159 -12.33 1.44 -8.81
CA ASP A 159 -11.34 0.65 -8.08
C ASP A 159 -12.03 -0.35 -7.13
N ASP A 160 -13.15 0.01 -6.50
CA ASP A 160 -13.95 -0.90 -5.69
C ASP A 160 -14.47 -2.08 -6.51
N ILE A 161 -14.99 -1.83 -7.72
CA ILE A 161 -15.47 -2.89 -8.62
C ILE A 161 -14.32 -3.80 -9.01
N VAL A 162 -13.19 -3.24 -9.49
CA VAL A 162 -12.00 -4.00 -9.89
C VAL A 162 -11.42 -4.81 -8.73
N ASN A 163 -11.36 -4.24 -7.54
CA ASN A 163 -10.87 -4.93 -6.35
C ASN A 163 -11.80 -6.06 -5.92
N ALA A 164 -13.12 -5.85 -5.96
CA ALA A 164 -14.10 -6.89 -5.66
C ALA A 164 -14.03 -8.07 -6.66
N GLU A 165 -13.88 -7.79 -7.94
CA GLU A 165 -13.68 -8.82 -8.97
C GLU A 165 -12.37 -9.59 -8.76
N LYS A 166 -11.30 -8.89 -8.41
CA LYS A 166 -10.01 -9.51 -8.10
C LYS A 166 -10.09 -10.41 -6.85
N GLU A 167 -10.74 -9.94 -5.79
CA GLU A 167 -10.93 -10.74 -4.58
C GLU A 167 -11.78 -11.99 -4.86
N ALA A 168 -12.85 -11.85 -5.66
CA ALA A 168 -13.67 -12.97 -6.08
C ALA A 168 -12.89 -13.99 -6.95
N TYR A 169 -12.02 -13.51 -7.84
CA TYR A 169 -11.12 -14.35 -8.63
C TYR A 169 -10.12 -15.10 -7.73
N ASP A 170 -9.43 -14.39 -6.83
CA ASP A 170 -8.46 -14.98 -5.91
C ASP A 170 -9.11 -16.04 -5.01
N ALA A 171 -10.35 -15.81 -4.55
CA ALA A 171 -11.11 -16.77 -3.75
C ALA A 171 -11.44 -18.04 -4.54
N LYS A 172 -11.87 -17.92 -5.81
CA LYS A 172 -12.13 -19.06 -6.68
C LYS A 172 -10.87 -19.87 -6.98
N VAL A 173 -9.74 -19.19 -7.26
CA VAL A 173 -8.43 -19.83 -7.44
C VAL A 173 -8.02 -20.60 -6.19
N GLU A 174 -8.18 -20.02 -5.02
CA GLU A 174 -7.85 -20.65 -3.74
C GLU A 174 -8.72 -21.88 -3.46
N GLU A 175 -10.02 -21.81 -3.77
CA GLU A 175 -10.94 -22.94 -3.63
C GLU A 175 -10.57 -24.10 -4.58
N GLN A 176 -10.25 -23.81 -5.85
CA GLN A 176 -9.82 -24.81 -6.82
C GLN A 176 -8.50 -25.46 -6.39
N MET A 177 -7.52 -24.67 -5.90
CA MET A 177 -6.27 -25.21 -5.38
C MET A 177 -6.49 -26.12 -4.18
N LYS A 178 -7.32 -25.70 -3.20
CA LYS A 178 -7.68 -26.54 -2.03
C LYS A 178 -8.36 -27.85 -2.44
N ALA A 179 -9.24 -27.81 -3.44
CA ALA A 179 -9.90 -29.01 -3.97
C ALA A 179 -8.90 -30.00 -4.60
N GLN A 180 -7.92 -29.49 -5.34
CA GLN A 180 -6.89 -30.34 -5.98
C GLN A 180 -5.91 -30.92 -4.95
N LEU A 181 -5.53 -30.17 -3.91
CA LEU A 181 -4.71 -30.66 -2.81
C LEU A 181 -5.41 -31.77 -2.02
N LYS A 182 -6.74 -31.69 -1.81
CA LYS A 182 -7.53 -32.76 -1.19
C LYS A 182 -7.57 -34.03 -2.03
N GLN A 183 -7.35 -33.95 -3.35
CA GLN A 183 -7.23 -35.07 -4.26
C GLN A 183 -5.82 -35.69 -4.30
N GLY A 184 -4.91 -35.24 -3.44
CA GLY A 184 -3.55 -35.78 -3.32
C GLY A 184 -2.54 -35.24 -4.34
N LYS A 185 -2.87 -34.15 -5.06
CA LYS A 185 -1.93 -33.48 -5.96
C LYS A 185 -0.92 -32.65 -5.17
N THR A 186 0.28 -32.49 -5.72
CA THR A 186 1.28 -31.58 -5.16
C THR A 186 0.86 -30.12 -5.37
N LEU A 187 1.43 -29.23 -4.60
CA LEU A 187 1.19 -27.78 -4.70
C LEU A 187 1.54 -27.22 -6.09
N GLU A 188 2.63 -27.73 -6.70
CA GLU A 188 3.06 -27.31 -8.03
C GLU A 188 2.07 -27.77 -9.11
N GLU A 189 1.58 -29.01 -9.00
CA GLU A 189 0.55 -29.54 -9.89
C GLU A 189 -0.79 -28.82 -9.73
N ALA A 190 -1.18 -28.50 -8.51
CA ALA A 190 -2.39 -27.75 -8.24
C ALA A 190 -2.31 -26.33 -8.82
N ALA A 191 -1.17 -25.66 -8.67
CA ALA A 191 -0.96 -24.32 -9.23
C ALA A 191 -0.90 -24.31 -10.77
N ALA A 192 -0.35 -25.37 -11.39
CA ALA A 192 -0.30 -25.49 -12.84
C ALA A 192 -1.67 -25.78 -13.47
N ASN A 193 -2.56 -26.46 -12.73
CA ASN A 193 -3.87 -26.92 -13.23
C ASN A 193 -5.04 -26.02 -12.84
N VAL A 194 -4.79 -24.88 -12.16
CA VAL A 194 -5.86 -23.90 -11.93
C VAL A 194 -6.27 -23.31 -13.28
N ALA A 195 -7.47 -23.67 -13.73
CA ALA A 195 -8.05 -23.16 -14.96
C ALA A 195 -8.18 -21.63 -14.86
N GLU A 196 -7.98 -20.93 -15.99
CA GLU A 196 -8.34 -19.52 -16.07
C GLU A 196 -9.84 -19.40 -15.73
N VAL A 197 -10.14 -18.77 -14.61
CA VAL A 197 -11.52 -18.52 -14.23
C VAL A 197 -12.04 -17.46 -15.20
N GLU A 198 -13.01 -17.84 -16.04
CA GLU A 198 -13.70 -16.87 -16.90
C GLU A 198 -14.37 -15.83 -16.02
N ILE A 199 -13.89 -14.62 -16.11
CA ILE A 199 -14.60 -13.45 -15.57
C ILE A 199 -15.62 -13.09 -16.64
N ASP A 200 -16.88 -13.11 -16.27
CA ASP A 200 -17.98 -12.65 -17.14
C ASP A 200 -17.83 -11.14 -17.30
N SER A 201 -17.07 -10.74 -18.34
CA SER A 201 -16.59 -9.37 -18.49
C SER A 201 -17.34 -8.68 -19.62
N THR A 202 -18.21 -7.76 -19.25
CA THR A 202 -18.67 -6.67 -20.13
C THR A 202 -17.63 -5.56 -20.30
N GLU A 203 -16.47 -5.62 -19.58
CA GLU A 203 -15.38 -4.63 -19.65
C GLU A 203 -13.98 -5.30 -19.79
N LYS A 204 -13.84 -6.18 -20.79
CA LYS A 204 -12.61 -7.00 -21.00
C LYS A 204 -11.32 -6.21 -21.22
N GLU A 205 -11.33 -4.96 -21.69
CA GLU A 205 -10.10 -4.28 -22.11
C GLU A 205 -9.33 -3.57 -21.00
N ALA A 206 -9.99 -3.00 -20.00
CA ALA A 206 -9.32 -2.29 -18.89
C ALA A 206 -8.81 -3.25 -17.79
N VAL A 207 -9.49 -4.37 -17.62
CA VAL A 207 -9.26 -5.36 -16.55
C VAL A 207 -8.14 -6.33 -16.91
N SER A 208 -7.91 -6.65 -18.19
CA SER A 208 -6.95 -7.70 -18.62
C SER A 208 -5.47 -7.33 -18.37
N GLN A 209 -5.13 -6.06 -18.22
CA GLN A 209 -3.76 -5.62 -17.93
C GLN A 209 -3.42 -5.54 -16.44
N SER A 210 -4.42 -5.46 -15.55
CA SER A 210 -4.25 -5.34 -14.09
C SER A 210 -4.55 -6.63 -13.31
N ILE A 211 -5.26 -7.59 -13.87
CA ILE A 211 -5.81 -8.78 -13.19
C ILE A 211 -5.02 -10.06 -13.48
N LYS A 212 -3.76 -10.05 -13.84
CA LYS A 212 -3.00 -11.31 -13.72
C LYS A 212 -2.47 -11.40 -12.27
N PRO A 213 -3.21 -12.08 -11.35
CA PRO A 213 -2.66 -12.34 -10.02
C PRO A 213 -1.42 -13.21 -10.24
N SER A 214 -0.33 -12.85 -9.58
CA SER A 214 0.78 -13.80 -9.52
C SER A 214 0.25 -15.02 -8.77
N LYS A 215 0.34 -16.19 -9.39
CA LYS A 215 0.01 -17.48 -8.77
C LYS A 215 0.67 -17.61 -7.37
N GLU A 216 1.77 -16.91 -7.14
CA GLU A 216 2.49 -16.78 -5.86
C GLU A 216 1.75 -15.99 -4.75
N ALA A 217 0.91 -15.03 -5.08
CA ALA A 217 0.19 -14.27 -4.04
C ALA A 217 -0.90 -15.13 -3.39
N SER A 218 -1.58 -15.95 -4.18
CA SER A 218 -2.52 -16.98 -3.70
C SER A 218 -1.80 -18.09 -2.92
N PHE A 219 -0.56 -18.41 -3.30
CA PHE A 219 0.28 -19.37 -2.60
C PHE A 219 0.63 -18.97 -1.17
N LYS A 220 0.97 -17.69 -0.95
CA LYS A 220 1.36 -17.17 0.38
C LYS A 220 0.19 -17.09 1.38
N ARG A 221 -1.07 -17.04 0.90
CA ARG A 221 -2.26 -17.06 1.77
C ARG A 221 -2.60 -18.44 2.31
N LEU A 222 -2.20 -19.52 1.60
CA LEU A 222 -2.47 -20.91 2.00
C LEU A 222 -1.57 -21.41 3.16
N PHE A 223 -0.50 -20.68 3.47
CA PHE A 223 0.51 -21.07 4.47
C PHE A 223 0.66 -20.05 5.65
N LYS A 224 -0.31 -19.16 5.83
CA LYS A 224 -0.51 -18.43 7.08
C LYS A 224 -1.63 -19.10 7.87
#